data_29e39b77428a40a375e8d3189eb50248
#
_entry.id   29e39b77428a40a375e8d3189eb50248
#
_cell.length_a   1.000
_cell.length_b   1.000
_cell.length_c   1.000
_cell.angle_alpha   90.00
_cell.angle_beta   90.00
_cell.angle_gamma   90.00
#
_symmetry.space_group_name_H-M   'P 1'
#
loop_
_entity.id
_entity.type
_entity.pdbx_description
1 polymer ?
#
loop_
_entity_poly.entity_id
_entity_poly.type
_entity_poly.pdbx_seq_one_letter_code
_entity_poly.pdbx_strand_id
1 'polypeptide(L)'
;MPKKTRRNLLMAAGALLATALFVPVVSSGASAETAAVVTPASAAQPNIVGGNEAKLADYPYAVYLTDLDGNQFCGAVIISRTAVATAAHCALSMPRTKMHVVAGRQDKRSGGGVDTSVSRTWVQPDYTDPGQGDDIAVLTVRGILPYQPAKIAGQSDSELYSPGTKATVLGWGRIADGGARSDYLRSAVVPLVTDRSCTTSYGNYDPKKMVCAGYESGGTDACQGDSGGPLVVGDTLIGIVSWGEGCAKAGKPGVYTRVSAYADDLTREMSARILG
;
A
#
# COMPACT_ATOMS: atom_id res chain seq x y z
N MET A 1 31.79 52.19 20.04
CA MET A 1 31.56 53.62 20.43
C MET A 1 31.14 54.43 19.19
N PRO A 2 30.25 55.39 19.23
CA PRO A 2 29.35 55.88 20.27
C PRO A 2 27.86 55.82 19.82
N LYS A 3 26.83 56.17 20.44
CA LYS A 3 26.34 56.90 21.59
C LYS A 3 24.80 56.92 21.56
N LYS A 4 24.21 56.84 22.71
CA LYS A 4 22.78 56.99 23.04
C LYS A 4 22.21 58.34 22.62
N THR A 5 20.90 58.40 22.36
CA THR A 5 20.09 59.53 22.76
C THR A 5 18.69 59.08 23.16
N ARG A 6 18.34 59.33 24.39
CA ARG A 6 16.98 59.32 25.00
C ARG A 6 16.33 60.67 24.70
N ARG A 7 15.00 60.69 24.45
CA ARG A 7 14.16 61.88 24.77
C ARG A 7 12.84 61.43 25.35
N ASN A 8 12.66 61.83 26.60
CA ASN A 8 11.37 61.94 27.31
C ASN A 8 10.64 63.20 26.84
N LEU A 9 9.31 63.18 26.92
CA LEU A 9 8.43 64.32 27.40
C LEU A 9 6.99 63.88 27.11
N LEU A 10 6.10 63.99 27.92
CA LEU A 10 5.47 64.71 29.03
C LEU A 10 3.96 64.60 28.89
N MET A 11 3.33 64.48 30.00
CA MET A 11 1.88 64.40 30.30
C MET A 11 1.09 65.61 29.78
N ALA A 12 -0.19 65.32 29.45
CA ALA A 12 -1.26 66.32 29.68
C ALA A 12 -2.53 65.60 30.10
N ALA A 13 -2.97 65.91 31.31
CA ALA A 13 -4.25 65.52 31.88
C ALA A 13 -5.36 66.45 31.40
N GLY A 14 -6.48 65.93 31.01
CA GLY A 14 -7.69 66.66 30.71
C GLY A 14 -8.89 65.93 31.23
N ALA A 15 -9.43 66.44 32.37
CA ALA A 15 -10.68 66.02 32.93
C ALA A 15 -11.86 66.67 32.22
N LEU A 16 -12.86 65.91 31.83
CA LEU A 16 -14.19 66.46 31.46
C LEU A 16 -15.32 65.57 31.95
N LEU A 17 -16.29 66.25 32.51
CA LEU A 17 -17.42 65.81 33.30
C LEU A 17 -18.36 64.80 32.61
N ALA A 18 -18.87 63.92 33.42
CA ALA A 18 -19.95 62.99 33.12
C ALA A 18 -21.32 63.68 33.06
N THR A 19 -22.10 63.40 32.05
CA THR A 19 -23.56 63.52 32.07
C THR A 19 -24.16 62.15 31.85
N ALA A 20 -24.79 61.62 32.87
CA ALA A 20 -25.52 60.35 32.84
C ALA A 20 -26.85 60.54 32.13
N LEU A 21 -27.05 59.89 31.00
CA LEU A 21 -28.34 59.66 30.38
C LEU A 21 -28.78 58.25 30.67
N PHE A 22 -29.86 58.12 31.46
CA PHE A 22 -30.54 56.88 31.75
C PHE A 22 -31.32 56.43 30.51
N VAL A 23 -30.93 55.28 29.94
CA VAL A 23 -31.69 54.61 28.87
C VAL A 23 -32.25 53.30 29.51
N PRO A 24 -33.54 53.00 29.39
CA PRO A 24 -34.09 51.75 29.92
C PRO A 24 -33.62 50.57 29.09
N VAL A 25 -33.00 49.59 29.74
CA VAL A 25 -32.60 48.31 29.15
C VAL A 25 -33.86 47.47 28.96
N VAL A 26 -34.27 47.30 27.70
CA VAL A 26 -35.22 46.29 27.32
C VAL A 26 -34.43 44.98 27.24
N SER A 27 -34.65 44.09 28.19
CA SER A 27 -34.08 42.73 28.16
C SER A 27 -34.82 41.88 27.12
N SER A 28 -34.30 41.82 25.90
CA SER A 28 -34.68 40.79 24.93
C SER A 28 -33.99 39.49 25.34
N GLY A 29 -34.78 38.51 25.77
CA GLY A 29 -34.26 37.16 26.02
C GLY A 29 -33.72 36.56 24.75
N ALA A 30 -32.41 36.54 24.64
CA ALA A 30 -31.74 35.74 23.62
C ALA A 30 -31.65 34.28 24.10
N SER A 31 -32.43 33.40 23.48
CA SER A 31 -32.25 31.96 23.62
C SER A 31 -30.85 31.61 23.12
N ALA A 32 -30.03 31.12 24.03
CA ALA A 32 -28.71 30.56 23.63
C ALA A 32 -28.93 29.30 22.79
N GLU A 33 -28.88 29.48 21.49
CA GLU A 33 -28.77 28.39 20.56
C GLU A 33 -27.36 27.77 20.74
N THR A 34 -27.32 26.59 21.36
CA THR A 34 -26.11 25.80 21.50
C THR A 34 -25.65 25.41 20.09
N ALA A 35 -24.74 26.19 19.55
CA ALA A 35 -24.01 25.78 18.34
C ALA A 35 -23.30 24.46 18.66
N ALA A 36 -23.83 23.36 18.08
CA ALA A 36 -23.13 22.10 18.09
C ALA A 36 -21.76 22.32 17.41
N VAL A 37 -20.70 22.12 18.16
CA VAL A 37 -19.35 22.08 17.63
C VAL A 37 -19.30 20.86 16.72
N VAL A 38 -19.49 21.07 15.43
CA VAL A 38 -19.19 20.08 14.39
C VAL A 38 -17.67 19.93 14.40
N THR A 39 -17.19 18.95 15.14
CA THR A 39 -15.82 18.45 14.99
C THR A 39 -15.67 18.09 13.51
N PRO A 40 -14.72 18.67 12.77
CA PRO A 40 -14.49 18.23 11.41
C PRO A 40 -14.13 16.74 11.49
N ALA A 41 -14.89 15.90 10.77
CA ALA A 41 -14.54 14.51 10.58
C ALA A 41 -13.09 14.49 10.11
N SER A 42 -12.23 13.80 10.85
CA SER A 42 -10.84 13.60 10.46
C SER A 42 -10.87 13.11 9.02
N ALA A 43 -10.38 13.92 8.09
CA ALA A 43 -10.26 13.52 6.70
C ALA A 43 -9.45 12.23 6.68
N ALA A 44 -10.09 11.14 6.28
CA ALA A 44 -9.42 9.86 6.13
C ALA A 44 -8.21 10.09 5.22
N GLN A 45 -7.01 9.90 5.76
CA GLN A 45 -5.77 10.04 4.98
C GLN A 45 -5.79 8.94 3.90
N PRO A 46 -5.72 9.26 2.61
CA PRO A 46 -5.65 8.27 1.56
C PRO A 46 -4.34 7.48 1.68
N ASN A 47 -4.43 6.16 1.67
CA ASN A 47 -3.31 5.25 1.98
C ASN A 47 -3.45 3.95 1.18
N ILE A 48 -2.36 3.36 0.62
CA ILE A 48 -2.38 2.81 -0.74
C ILE A 48 -3.19 3.82 -1.51
N VAL A 49 -2.84 4.42 -2.52
CA VAL A 49 -3.59 5.57 -3.02
C VAL A 49 -5.09 5.24 -3.05
N GLY A 50 -5.91 5.98 -2.26
CA GLY A 50 -7.34 5.69 -2.10
C GLY A 50 -7.74 4.49 -1.23
N GLY A 51 -6.80 3.85 -0.51
CA GLY A 51 -7.07 2.69 0.35
C GLY A 51 -7.29 3.04 1.83
N ASN A 52 -7.44 2.01 2.66
CA ASN A 52 -7.64 2.09 4.11
C ASN A 52 -6.61 1.24 4.87
N GLU A 53 -6.50 1.45 6.19
CA GLU A 53 -5.81 0.49 7.04
C GLU A 53 -6.49 -0.89 6.96
N ALA A 54 -5.65 -1.93 6.84
CA ALA A 54 -6.09 -3.31 6.84
C ALA A 54 -5.66 -4.00 8.14
N LYS A 55 -6.51 -4.89 8.65
CA LYS A 55 -6.12 -5.74 9.76
C LYS A 55 -5.35 -6.93 9.22
N LEU A 56 -4.13 -7.13 9.69
CA LEU A 56 -3.31 -8.28 9.27
C LEU A 56 -3.97 -9.62 9.59
N ALA A 57 -4.83 -9.66 10.62
CA ALA A 57 -5.61 -10.86 10.96
C ALA A 57 -6.54 -11.31 9.81
N ASP A 58 -7.01 -10.37 8.98
CA ASP A 58 -7.85 -10.67 7.82
C ASP A 58 -7.00 -11.10 6.60
N TYR A 59 -5.70 -10.80 6.60
CA TYR A 59 -4.76 -11.05 5.50
C TYR A 59 -3.42 -11.61 6.03
N PRO A 60 -3.41 -12.71 6.78
CA PRO A 60 -2.23 -13.21 7.50
C PRO A 60 -1.07 -13.61 6.59
N TYR A 61 -1.35 -13.76 5.30
CA TYR A 61 -0.36 -14.08 4.27
C TYR A 61 0.39 -12.85 3.73
N ALA A 62 -0.06 -11.62 4.04
CA ALA A 62 0.64 -10.43 3.59
C ALA A 62 1.93 -10.25 4.38
N VAL A 63 3.04 -10.11 3.68
CA VAL A 63 4.38 -9.92 4.24
C VAL A 63 5.16 -8.88 3.44
N TYR A 64 6.27 -8.43 3.97
CA TYR A 64 7.15 -7.52 3.25
C TYR A 64 8.61 -7.96 3.30
N LEU A 65 9.38 -7.47 2.34
CA LEU A 65 10.82 -7.72 2.21
C LEU A 65 11.61 -6.53 2.73
N THR A 66 12.68 -6.82 3.49
CA THR A 66 13.61 -5.80 3.99
C THR A 66 15.05 -6.12 3.62
N ASP A 67 15.87 -5.08 3.63
CA ASP A 67 17.33 -5.23 3.70
C ASP A 67 17.79 -5.58 5.15
N LEU A 68 19.10 -5.69 5.35
CA LEU A 68 19.69 -5.99 6.67
C LEU A 68 19.51 -4.87 7.71
N ASP A 69 19.22 -3.65 7.27
CA ASP A 69 18.97 -2.50 8.15
C ASP A 69 17.46 -2.39 8.51
N GLY A 70 16.64 -3.33 8.01
CA GLY A 70 15.19 -3.37 8.25
C GLY A 70 14.39 -2.42 7.34
N ASN A 71 15.02 -1.82 6.33
CA ASN A 71 14.31 -0.96 5.38
C ASN A 71 13.46 -1.81 4.43
N GLN A 72 12.14 -1.63 4.46
CA GLN A 72 11.24 -2.29 3.53
C GLN A 72 11.48 -1.77 2.10
N PHE A 73 11.60 -2.68 1.12
CA PHE A 73 11.73 -2.31 -0.28
C PHE A 73 10.63 -2.89 -1.18
N CYS A 74 10.06 -4.05 -0.84
CA CYS A 74 8.99 -4.73 -1.58
C CYS A 74 7.99 -5.39 -0.62
N GLY A 75 6.84 -5.80 -1.16
CA GLY A 75 5.91 -6.73 -0.58
C GLY A 75 6.21 -8.17 -1.00
N ALA A 76 5.53 -9.11 -0.35
CA ALA A 76 5.48 -10.52 -0.73
C ALA A 76 4.21 -11.16 -0.15
N VAL A 77 3.96 -12.41 -0.49
CA VAL A 77 2.80 -13.16 -0.01
C VAL A 77 3.20 -14.58 0.39
N ILE A 78 2.78 -15.02 1.58
CA ILE A 78 3.01 -16.39 2.03
C ILE A 78 2.21 -17.35 1.15
N ILE A 79 2.89 -18.27 0.49
CA ILE A 79 2.29 -19.34 -0.35
C ILE A 79 2.47 -20.73 0.27
N SER A 80 3.40 -20.89 1.21
CA SER A 80 3.53 -22.08 2.05
C SER A 80 4.20 -21.72 3.38
N ARG A 81 4.27 -22.68 4.30
CA ARG A 81 4.94 -22.46 5.60
C ARG A 81 6.43 -22.10 5.50
N THR A 82 7.04 -22.24 4.35
CA THR A 82 8.48 -22.00 4.14
C THR A 82 8.80 -21.18 2.90
N ALA A 83 7.76 -20.69 2.20
CA ALA A 83 7.96 -19.94 0.96
C ALA A 83 7.00 -18.76 0.84
N VAL A 84 7.51 -17.69 0.26
CA VAL A 84 6.73 -16.54 -0.16
C VAL A 84 6.89 -16.31 -1.65
N ALA A 85 5.82 -15.88 -2.32
CA ALA A 85 5.90 -15.36 -3.68
C ALA A 85 6.11 -13.84 -3.64
N THR A 86 6.83 -13.32 -4.61
CA THR A 86 7.08 -11.89 -4.81
C THR A 86 7.32 -11.62 -6.30
N ALA A 87 7.55 -10.37 -6.68
CA ALA A 87 7.97 -10.01 -8.02
C ALA A 87 9.43 -10.41 -8.29
N ALA A 88 9.76 -10.79 -9.52
CA ALA A 88 11.13 -11.12 -9.92
C ALA A 88 12.07 -9.92 -9.76
N HIS A 89 11.61 -8.71 -10.14
CA HIS A 89 12.40 -7.50 -9.95
C HIS A 89 12.74 -7.22 -8.47
N CYS A 90 11.87 -7.60 -7.54
CA CYS A 90 12.14 -7.53 -6.11
C CYS A 90 13.22 -8.55 -5.68
N ALA A 91 13.07 -9.79 -6.13
CA ALA A 91 14.00 -10.88 -5.81
C ALA A 91 15.42 -10.65 -6.35
N LEU A 92 15.54 -9.88 -7.43
CA LEU A 92 16.81 -9.53 -8.08
C LEU A 92 17.39 -8.20 -7.64
N SER A 93 16.66 -7.39 -6.84
CA SER A 93 17.09 -6.05 -6.41
C SER A 93 18.35 -6.08 -5.53
N MET A 94 18.59 -7.20 -4.85
CA MET A 94 19.78 -7.41 -4.01
C MET A 94 20.11 -8.90 -3.84
N PRO A 95 21.34 -9.25 -3.41
CA PRO A 95 21.67 -10.64 -3.09
C PRO A 95 20.77 -11.20 -1.98
N ARG A 96 20.28 -12.45 -2.13
CA ARG A 96 19.39 -13.10 -1.15
C ARG A 96 19.93 -13.11 0.29
N THR A 97 21.27 -13.07 0.46
CA THR A 97 21.93 -13.04 1.78
C THR A 97 21.74 -11.72 2.51
N LYS A 98 21.28 -10.67 1.80
CA LYS A 98 20.94 -9.35 2.35
C LYS A 98 19.44 -9.11 2.45
N MET A 99 18.62 -10.13 2.17
CA MET A 99 17.18 -10.02 2.08
C MET A 99 16.51 -10.78 3.24
N HIS A 100 15.58 -10.14 3.91
CA HIS A 100 14.74 -10.72 4.95
C HIS A 100 13.27 -10.67 4.55
N VAL A 101 12.50 -11.63 5.05
CA VAL A 101 11.03 -11.68 4.99
C VAL A 101 10.50 -11.37 6.37
N VAL A 102 9.65 -10.37 6.48
CA VAL A 102 8.99 -10.00 7.74
C VAL A 102 7.50 -10.32 7.64
N ALA A 103 7.05 -11.22 8.51
CA ALA A 103 5.68 -11.72 8.56
C ALA A 103 5.04 -11.47 9.93
N GLY A 104 3.72 -11.33 9.98
CA GLY A 104 2.98 -11.16 11.24
C GLY A 104 3.15 -9.76 11.88
N ARG A 105 3.54 -8.74 11.11
CA ARG A 105 3.76 -7.39 11.59
C ARG A 105 2.90 -6.40 10.81
N GLN A 106 1.83 -5.91 11.42
CA GLN A 106 0.91 -4.94 10.82
C GLN A 106 1.52 -3.53 10.77
N ASP A 107 2.14 -3.10 11.88
CA ASP A 107 2.90 -1.86 12.00
C ASP A 107 4.39 -2.17 11.89
N LYS A 108 5.07 -1.64 10.89
CA LYS A 108 6.50 -1.87 10.65
C LYS A 108 7.39 -1.41 11.79
N ARG A 109 6.93 -0.44 12.58
CA ARG A 109 7.66 0.11 13.75
C ARG A 109 7.54 -0.78 14.98
N SER A 110 6.57 -1.72 14.96
CA SER A 110 6.37 -2.63 16.09
C SER A 110 7.42 -3.75 16.08
N GLY A 111 7.68 -4.31 17.26
CA GLY A 111 8.35 -5.59 17.39
C GLY A 111 7.35 -6.74 17.15
N GLY A 112 7.83 -7.96 17.14
CA GLY A 112 7.02 -9.17 17.01
C GLY A 112 6.92 -9.69 15.58
N GLY A 113 6.08 -10.71 15.39
CA GLY A 113 6.05 -11.45 14.13
C GLY A 113 7.30 -12.32 13.94
N VAL A 114 7.54 -12.72 12.70
CA VAL A 114 8.72 -13.48 12.26
C VAL A 114 9.53 -12.62 11.32
N ASP A 115 10.80 -12.46 11.62
CA ASP A 115 11.81 -11.87 10.73
C ASP A 115 12.82 -12.97 10.39
N THR A 116 12.91 -13.34 9.13
CA THR A 116 13.70 -14.49 8.69
C THR A 116 14.43 -14.23 7.39
N SER A 117 15.65 -14.77 7.29
CA SER A 117 16.47 -14.63 6.08
C SER A 117 16.02 -15.58 4.97
N VAL A 118 16.34 -15.21 3.73
CA VAL A 118 16.09 -16.03 2.54
C VAL A 118 17.18 -17.09 2.39
N SER A 119 16.80 -18.35 2.24
CA SER A 119 17.70 -19.49 2.02
C SER A 119 17.87 -19.83 0.54
N ARG A 120 16.81 -19.69 -0.27
CA ARG A 120 16.81 -19.93 -1.72
C ARG A 120 15.93 -18.91 -2.43
N THR A 121 16.35 -18.56 -3.64
CA THR A 121 15.56 -17.73 -4.57
C THR A 121 15.38 -18.51 -5.86
N TRP A 122 14.13 -18.62 -6.32
CA TRP A 122 13.78 -18.99 -7.67
C TRP A 122 13.17 -17.76 -8.35
N VAL A 123 13.58 -17.49 -9.57
CA VAL A 123 13.03 -16.44 -10.42
C VAL A 123 12.53 -17.12 -11.69
N GLN A 124 11.38 -16.69 -12.22
CA GLN A 124 10.88 -17.20 -13.49
C GLN A 124 11.96 -17.04 -14.55
N PRO A 125 12.36 -18.17 -15.22
CA PRO A 125 13.54 -18.19 -16.13
C PRO A 125 13.45 -17.19 -17.30
N ASP A 126 12.24 -16.92 -17.79
CA ASP A 126 12.00 -16.03 -18.94
C ASP A 126 11.89 -14.55 -18.55
N TYR A 127 12.03 -14.23 -17.26
CA TYR A 127 11.96 -12.85 -16.78
C TYR A 127 13.13 -12.01 -17.31
N THR A 128 12.83 -10.85 -17.87
CA THR A 128 13.81 -9.85 -18.33
C THR A 128 13.60 -8.49 -17.66
N ASP A 129 12.38 -7.98 -17.72
CA ASP A 129 11.96 -6.76 -17.03
C ASP A 129 10.43 -6.82 -16.76
N PRO A 130 9.90 -6.04 -15.79
CA PRO A 130 8.49 -6.11 -15.44
C PRO A 130 7.53 -5.87 -16.62
N GLY A 131 7.90 -4.98 -17.55
CA GLY A 131 7.06 -4.61 -18.69
C GLY A 131 6.96 -5.71 -19.77
N GLN A 132 7.79 -6.76 -19.70
CA GLN A 132 7.73 -7.92 -20.60
C GLN A 132 6.98 -9.11 -19.95
N GLY A 133 6.57 -8.99 -18.70
CA GLY A 133 5.93 -10.05 -17.92
C GLY A 133 6.92 -10.96 -17.24
N ASP A 134 6.44 -12.15 -16.85
CA ASP A 134 7.22 -13.16 -16.13
C ASP A 134 7.77 -12.64 -14.77
N ASP A 135 7.22 -11.53 -14.29
CA ASP A 135 7.70 -10.83 -13.09
C ASP A 135 7.19 -11.54 -11.82
N ILE A 136 7.71 -12.73 -11.58
CA ILE A 136 7.38 -13.57 -10.43
C ILE A 136 8.60 -14.35 -9.94
N ALA A 137 8.70 -14.50 -8.63
CA ALA A 137 9.75 -15.24 -7.95
C ALA A 137 9.21 -15.94 -6.70
N VAL A 138 9.92 -16.98 -6.25
CA VAL A 138 9.69 -17.65 -4.96
C VAL A 138 10.92 -17.53 -4.10
N LEU A 139 10.73 -17.03 -2.89
CA LEU A 139 11.76 -16.97 -1.86
C LEU A 139 11.49 -18.06 -0.82
N THR A 140 12.41 -19.02 -0.65
CA THR A 140 12.36 -19.98 0.45
C THR A 140 13.05 -19.36 1.67
N VAL A 141 12.37 -19.35 2.81
CA VAL A 141 12.90 -18.77 4.04
C VAL A 141 13.62 -19.81 4.92
N ARG A 142 14.43 -19.33 5.86
CA ARG A 142 14.99 -20.15 6.93
C ARG A 142 13.96 -20.25 8.06
N GLY A 143 13.52 -21.46 8.39
CA GLY A 143 12.51 -21.67 9.42
C GLY A 143 11.08 -21.76 8.88
N ILE A 144 10.13 -21.46 9.72
CA ILE A 144 8.69 -21.66 9.47
C ILE A 144 7.95 -20.34 9.65
N LEU A 145 7.07 -20.04 8.70
CA LEU A 145 6.09 -18.96 8.80
C LEU A 145 4.80 -19.52 9.40
N PRO A 146 4.44 -19.17 10.64
CA PRO A 146 3.29 -19.75 11.34
C PRO A 146 1.95 -19.09 10.96
N TYR A 147 1.85 -18.55 9.77
CA TYR A 147 0.68 -17.83 9.26
C TYR A 147 0.02 -18.61 8.14
N GLN A 148 -1.31 -18.44 7.98
CA GLN A 148 -2.09 -19.08 6.92
C GLN A 148 -1.62 -18.57 5.56
N PRO A 149 -1.20 -19.46 4.63
CA PRO A 149 -0.87 -19.09 3.26
C PRO A 149 -2.10 -18.65 2.48
N ALA A 150 -1.90 -17.78 1.48
CA ALA A 150 -2.91 -17.50 0.46
C ALA A 150 -3.13 -18.74 -0.42
N LYS A 151 -4.34 -18.93 -0.92
CA LYS A 151 -4.62 -19.89 -1.99
C LYS A 151 -4.05 -19.34 -3.30
N ILE A 152 -3.51 -20.21 -4.14
CA ILE A 152 -2.97 -19.81 -5.46
C ILE A 152 -4.06 -20.05 -6.49
N ALA A 153 -4.42 -19.04 -7.28
CA ALA A 153 -5.31 -19.21 -8.41
C ALA A 153 -4.66 -20.12 -9.46
N GLY A 154 -5.37 -21.17 -9.84
CA GLY A 154 -4.98 -22.08 -10.92
C GLY A 154 -5.62 -21.70 -12.26
N GLN A 155 -5.34 -22.50 -13.29
CA GLN A 155 -5.92 -22.29 -14.63
C GLN A 155 -7.44 -22.50 -14.67
N SER A 156 -7.98 -23.31 -13.74
CA SER A 156 -9.44 -23.54 -13.59
C SER A 156 -10.20 -22.37 -13.00
N ASP A 157 -9.51 -21.41 -12.36
CA ASP A 157 -10.11 -20.29 -11.65
C ASP A 157 -10.27 -19.05 -12.55
N SER A 158 -10.56 -19.28 -13.83
CA SER A 158 -10.64 -18.20 -14.84
C SER A 158 -11.72 -17.17 -14.54
N GLU A 159 -12.78 -17.53 -13.82
CA GLU A 159 -13.85 -16.63 -13.38
C GLU A 159 -13.33 -15.51 -12.45
N LEU A 160 -12.28 -15.78 -11.66
CA LEU A 160 -11.67 -14.78 -10.78
C LEU A 160 -11.01 -13.63 -11.57
N TYR A 161 -10.73 -13.85 -12.85
CA TYR A 161 -10.12 -12.86 -13.75
C TYR A 161 -11.14 -12.14 -14.64
N SER A 162 -12.43 -12.33 -14.41
CA SER A 162 -13.49 -11.65 -15.17
C SER A 162 -13.41 -10.12 -14.95
N PRO A 163 -13.57 -9.32 -16.01
CA PRO A 163 -13.58 -7.85 -15.88
C PRO A 163 -14.65 -7.39 -14.89
N GLY A 164 -14.31 -6.41 -14.05
CA GLY A 164 -15.18 -5.89 -13.00
C GLY A 164 -15.10 -6.67 -11.67
N THR A 165 -14.46 -7.85 -11.64
CA THR A 165 -14.19 -8.57 -10.40
C THR A 165 -13.46 -7.63 -9.42
N LYS A 166 -13.97 -7.52 -8.20
CA LYS A 166 -13.37 -6.71 -7.14
C LYS A 166 -12.24 -7.50 -6.50
N ALA A 167 -11.03 -7.04 -6.70
CA ALA A 167 -9.84 -7.59 -6.08
C ALA A 167 -9.32 -6.64 -5.00
N THR A 168 -8.65 -7.17 -4.00
CA THR A 168 -8.01 -6.38 -2.93
C THR A 168 -6.50 -6.42 -3.12
N VAL A 169 -5.86 -5.26 -3.25
CA VAL A 169 -4.41 -5.12 -3.20
C VAL A 169 -3.98 -4.73 -1.79
N LEU A 170 -2.85 -5.27 -1.34
CA LEU A 170 -2.34 -5.13 0.03
C LEU A 170 -0.87 -4.72 0.01
N GLY A 171 -0.47 -3.86 0.97
CA GLY A 171 0.93 -3.53 1.16
C GLY A 171 1.21 -2.38 2.13
N TRP A 172 2.47 -2.01 2.22
CA TRP A 172 3.03 -0.93 3.05
C TRP A 172 3.74 0.13 2.19
N GLY A 173 3.42 0.20 0.91
CA GLY A 173 4.00 1.13 -0.05
C GLY A 173 3.60 2.58 0.17
N ARG A 174 3.89 3.41 -0.81
CA ARG A 174 3.56 4.84 -0.75
C ARG A 174 2.07 5.08 -0.76
N ILE A 175 1.68 6.09 -0.01
CA ILE A 175 0.28 6.50 0.17
C ILE A 175 -0.18 7.55 -0.84
N ALA A 176 0.74 8.05 -1.65
CA ALA A 176 0.52 8.92 -2.80
C ALA A 176 1.70 8.77 -3.75
N ASP A 177 1.54 9.15 -5.02
CA ASP A 177 2.64 9.19 -5.98
C ASP A 177 3.72 10.17 -5.48
N GLY A 178 4.95 9.68 -5.30
CA GLY A 178 6.04 10.43 -4.68
C GLY A 178 5.91 10.69 -3.17
N GLY A 179 4.82 10.22 -2.51
CA GLY A 179 4.54 10.42 -1.09
C GLY A 179 5.36 9.53 -0.14
N ALA A 180 5.08 9.63 1.17
CA ALA A 180 5.67 8.76 2.18
C ALA A 180 5.15 7.31 2.07
N ARG A 181 5.92 6.32 2.54
CA ARG A 181 5.46 4.94 2.70
C ARG A 181 4.60 4.82 3.96
N SER A 182 3.63 3.89 3.94
CA SER A 182 2.85 3.57 5.12
C SER A 182 3.68 2.78 6.13
N ASP A 183 3.51 3.09 7.42
CA ASP A 183 4.00 2.23 8.50
C ASP A 183 3.06 1.05 8.75
N TYR A 184 1.77 1.18 8.43
CA TYR A 184 0.73 0.18 8.63
C TYR A 184 0.38 -0.55 7.35
N LEU A 185 -0.05 -1.83 7.46
CA LEU A 185 -0.65 -2.56 6.34
C LEU A 185 -1.86 -1.79 5.83
N ARG A 186 -1.94 -1.65 4.52
CA ARG A 186 -3.03 -1.01 3.80
C ARG A 186 -3.68 -1.96 2.84
N SER A 187 -4.94 -1.67 2.51
CA SER A 187 -5.66 -2.37 1.46
C SER A 187 -6.46 -1.39 0.61
N ALA A 188 -6.61 -1.73 -0.67
CA ALA A 188 -7.56 -1.08 -1.55
C ALA A 188 -8.30 -2.10 -2.39
N VAL A 189 -9.58 -1.84 -2.63
CA VAL A 189 -10.39 -2.63 -3.56
C VAL A 189 -10.32 -1.99 -4.93
N VAL A 190 -9.86 -2.76 -5.92
CA VAL A 190 -9.71 -2.34 -7.30
C VAL A 190 -10.45 -3.31 -8.24
N PRO A 191 -11.21 -2.83 -9.23
CA PRO A 191 -11.83 -3.71 -10.21
C PRO A 191 -10.80 -4.19 -11.23
N LEU A 192 -10.87 -5.46 -11.64
CA LEU A 192 -10.14 -5.93 -12.82
C LEU A 192 -10.69 -5.22 -14.07
N VAL A 193 -9.79 -4.81 -14.94
CA VAL A 193 -10.15 -4.19 -16.22
C VAL A 193 -10.05 -5.20 -17.35
N THR A 194 -10.68 -4.90 -18.51
CA THR A 194 -10.58 -5.76 -19.67
C THR A 194 -9.16 -5.77 -20.24
N ASP A 195 -8.73 -6.89 -20.83
CA ASP A 195 -7.44 -6.98 -21.56
C ASP A 195 -7.36 -5.90 -22.65
N ARG A 196 -8.49 -5.60 -23.31
CA ARG A 196 -8.57 -4.51 -24.33
C ARG A 196 -8.22 -3.14 -23.72
N SER A 197 -8.82 -2.81 -22.56
CA SER A 197 -8.53 -1.54 -21.88
C SER A 197 -7.08 -1.46 -21.45
N CYS A 198 -6.54 -2.57 -20.91
CA CYS A 198 -5.15 -2.63 -20.50
C CYS A 198 -4.18 -2.49 -21.69
N THR A 199 -4.45 -3.17 -22.82
CA THR A 199 -3.68 -3.02 -24.07
C THR A 199 -3.74 -1.57 -24.61
N THR A 200 -4.88 -0.89 -24.45
CA THR A 200 -5.00 0.52 -24.85
C THR A 200 -4.13 1.44 -23.96
N SER A 201 -4.04 1.12 -22.66
CA SER A 201 -3.22 1.88 -21.71
C SER A 201 -1.72 1.60 -21.88
N TYR A 202 -1.36 0.34 -22.28
CA TYR A 202 0.02 -0.16 -22.30
C TYR A 202 0.26 -1.06 -23.50
N GLY A 203 1.03 -0.59 -24.47
CA GLY A 203 1.30 -1.30 -25.72
C GLY A 203 2.12 -2.58 -25.55
N ASN A 204 2.77 -2.78 -24.41
CA ASN A 204 3.57 -3.97 -24.05
C ASN A 204 2.81 -4.95 -23.12
N TYR A 205 1.52 -4.72 -22.86
CA TYR A 205 0.70 -5.63 -22.03
C TYR A 205 0.50 -6.97 -22.73
N ASP A 206 0.81 -8.07 -22.03
CA ASP A 206 0.53 -9.45 -22.46
C ASP A 206 -0.54 -10.09 -21.55
N PRO A 207 -1.78 -10.33 -22.03
CA PRO A 207 -2.86 -10.90 -21.22
C PRO A 207 -2.59 -12.34 -20.76
N LYS A 208 -1.63 -13.05 -21.36
CA LYS A 208 -1.23 -14.39 -20.92
C LYS A 208 -0.38 -14.36 -19.65
N LYS A 209 0.35 -13.28 -19.43
CA LYS A 209 1.31 -13.12 -18.32
C LYS A 209 0.86 -12.12 -17.27
N MET A 210 -0.03 -11.20 -17.65
CA MET A 210 -0.40 -10.04 -16.85
C MET A 210 -1.91 -9.94 -16.64
N VAL A 211 -2.32 -9.16 -15.64
CA VAL A 211 -3.68 -8.71 -15.42
C VAL A 211 -3.65 -7.28 -14.93
N CYS A 212 -4.62 -6.46 -15.34
CA CYS A 212 -4.73 -5.08 -14.88
C CYS A 212 -5.90 -4.89 -13.93
N ALA A 213 -5.70 -4.05 -12.92
CA ALA A 213 -6.77 -3.63 -12.02
C ALA A 213 -6.66 -2.14 -11.69
N GLY A 214 -7.79 -1.47 -11.57
CA GLY A 214 -7.86 -0.04 -11.26
C GLY A 214 -9.14 0.58 -11.75
N TYR A 215 -9.39 1.80 -11.32
CA TYR A 215 -10.51 2.61 -11.78
C TYR A 215 -10.07 3.46 -13.00
N GLU A 216 -10.94 3.60 -13.99
CA GLU A 216 -10.68 4.44 -15.16
C GLU A 216 -10.40 5.90 -14.77
N SER A 217 -11.09 6.39 -13.75
CA SER A 217 -10.87 7.72 -13.16
C SER A 217 -9.55 7.84 -12.35
N GLY A 218 -8.85 6.73 -12.12
CA GLY A 218 -7.72 6.69 -11.18
C GLY A 218 -8.19 6.81 -9.72
N GLY A 219 -7.34 7.35 -8.88
CA GLY A 219 -7.64 7.66 -7.46
C GLY A 219 -7.41 6.51 -6.48
N THR A 220 -7.26 5.26 -6.97
CA THR A 220 -7.02 4.07 -6.13
C THR A 220 -6.10 3.10 -6.86
N ASP A 221 -4.95 2.75 -6.24
CA ASP A 221 -3.97 1.84 -6.84
C ASP A 221 -2.91 1.40 -5.82
N ALA A 222 -2.13 0.34 -6.17
CA ALA A 222 -0.83 0.06 -5.58
C ALA A 222 0.18 1.17 -5.92
N CYS A 223 1.23 1.31 -5.11
CA CYS A 223 2.26 2.32 -5.33
C CYS A 223 3.65 1.78 -5.01
N GLN A 224 4.68 2.62 -5.16
CA GLN A 224 6.08 2.21 -4.92
C GLN A 224 6.27 1.66 -3.49
N GLY A 225 6.78 0.44 -3.41
CA GLY A 225 6.94 -0.33 -2.18
C GLY A 225 5.88 -1.41 -1.97
N ASP A 226 4.78 -1.41 -2.76
CA ASP A 226 3.81 -2.51 -2.81
C ASP A 226 4.23 -3.60 -3.81
N SER A 227 5.20 -3.34 -4.68
CA SER A 227 5.79 -4.30 -5.64
C SER A 227 6.04 -5.66 -4.99
N GLY A 228 5.61 -6.73 -5.62
CA GLY A 228 5.69 -8.09 -5.08
C GLY A 228 4.58 -8.45 -4.09
N GLY A 229 3.79 -7.49 -3.64
CA GLY A 229 2.63 -7.71 -2.77
C GLY A 229 1.44 -8.36 -3.47
N PRO A 230 0.46 -8.87 -2.69
CA PRO A 230 -0.66 -9.63 -3.23
C PRO A 230 -1.78 -8.76 -3.79
N LEU A 231 -2.37 -9.24 -4.90
CA LEU A 231 -3.71 -8.92 -5.37
C LEU A 231 -4.58 -10.16 -5.19
N VAL A 232 -5.64 -10.06 -4.40
CA VAL A 232 -6.46 -11.21 -4.02
C VAL A 232 -7.94 -11.01 -4.32
N VAL A 233 -8.67 -12.11 -4.59
CA VAL A 233 -10.13 -12.21 -4.56
C VAL A 233 -10.49 -13.17 -3.44
N GLY A 234 -11.10 -12.65 -2.37
CA GLY A 234 -11.19 -13.40 -1.10
C GLY A 234 -9.79 -13.76 -0.58
N ASP A 235 -9.54 -15.04 -0.33
CA ASP A 235 -8.24 -15.57 0.11
C ASP A 235 -7.36 -16.07 -1.05
N THR A 236 -7.81 -15.90 -2.30
CA THR A 236 -7.14 -16.45 -3.47
C THR A 236 -6.26 -15.38 -4.12
N LEU A 237 -4.96 -15.66 -4.19
CA LEU A 237 -3.95 -14.85 -4.85
C LEU A 237 -4.14 -14.95 -6.36
N ILE A 238 -4.52 -13.86 -6.99
CA ILE A 238 -4.73 -13.76 -8.46
C ILE A 238 -3.66 -12.94 -9.15
N GLY A 239 -2.97 -12.09 -8.41
CA GLY A 239 -1.92 -11.22 -8.97
C GLY A 239 -0.81 -10.90 -7.99
N ILE A 240 0.35 -10.56 -8.53
CA ILE A 240 1.50 -9.99 -7.80
C ILE A 240 1.71 -8.57 -8.34
N VAL A 241 1.79 -7.57 -7.47
CA VAL A 241 2.06 -6.18 -7.86
C VAL A 241 3.37 -6.12 -8.65
N SER A 242 3.32 -5.66 -9.90
CA SER A 242 4.46 -5.66 -10.81
C SER A 242 4.87 -4.24 -11.20
N TRP A 243 4.08 -3.55 -12.02
CA TRP A 243 4.43 -2.22 -12.53
C TRP A 243 3.20 -1.36 -12.84
N GLY A 244 3.45 -0.12 -13.23
CA GLY A 244 2.44 0.84 -13.67
C GLY A 244 3.09 2.17 -14.05
N GLU A 245 2.32 3.09 -14.63
CA GLU A 245 2.77 4.43 -14.98
C GLU A 245 2.32 5.45 -13.90
N GLY A 246 3.15 5.63 -12.87
CA GLY A 246 2.82 6.36 -11.63
C GLY A 246 1.92 5.53 -10.74
N CYS A 247 1.15 6.20 -9.85
CA CYS A 247 0.21 5.54 -8.96
C CYS A 247 -1.16 6.19 -9.08
N ALA A 248 -2.22 5.38 -9.28
CA ALA A 248 -3.61 5.83 -9.33
C ALA A 248 -3.93 6.92 -10.38
N LYS A 249 -3.19 6.97 -11.48
CA LYS A 249 -3.45 7.90 -12.57
C LYS A 249 -4.66 7.44 -13.40
N ALA A 250 -5.49 8.39 -13.83
CA ALA A 250 -6.61 8.11 -14.72
C ALA A 250 -6.13 7.46 -16.03
N GLY A 251 -6.82 6.39 -16.47
CA GLY A 251 -6.49 5.64 -17.68
C GLY A 251 -5.20 4.80 -17.58
N LYS A 252 -4.58 4.70 -16.39
CA LYS A 252 -3.34 3.95 -16.14
C LYS A 252 -3.56 2.98 -14.97
N PRO A 253 -4.27 1.85 -15.19
CA PRO A 253 -4.48 0.84 -14.16
C PRO A 253 -3.15 0.19 -13.74
N GLY A 254 -3.06 -0.27 -12.50
CA GLY A 254 -1.93 -1.07 -12.04
C GLY A 254 -1.83 -2.38 -12.83
N VAL A 255 -0.61 -2.82 -13.12
CA VAL A 255 -0.32 -4.08 -13.81
C VAL A 255 0.27 -5.08 -12.83
N TYR A 256 -0.30 -6.26 -12.82
CA TYR A 256 0.04 -7.36 -11.93
C TYR A 256 0.45 -8.57 -12.75
N THR A 257 1.40 -9.36 -12.24
CA THR A 257 1.67 -10.69 -12.80
C THR A 257 0.44 -11.57 -12.62
N ARG A 258 -0.08 -12.19 -13.67
CA ARG A 258 -1.22 -13.13 -13.65
C ARG A 258 -0.80 -14.45 -12.99
N VAL A 259 -1.18 -14.67 -11.74
CA VAL A 259 -0.73 -15.81 -10.93
C VAL A 259 -1.12 -17.16 -11.54
N SER A 260 -2.32 -17.26 -12.13
CA SER A 260 -2.76 -18.52 -12.75
C SER A 260 -1.88 -19.01 -13.90
N ALA A 261 -1.13 -18.11 -14.54
CA ALA A 261 -0.17 -18.47 -15.58
C ALA A 261 1.05 -19.24 -15.03
N TYR A 262 1.35 -19.06 -13.74
CA TYR A 262 2.54 -19.60 -13.07
C TYR A 262 2.19 -20.56 -11.93
N ALA A 263 0.93 -21.03 -11.84
CA ALA A 263 0.46 -21.85 -10.73
C ALA A 263 1.25 -23.15 -10.56
N ASP A 264 1.60 -23.79 -11.68
CA ASP A 264 2.41 -25.03 -11.69
C ASP A 264 3.85 -24.77 -11.23
N ASP A 265 4.44 -23.66 -11.66
CA ASP A 265 5.78 -23.24 -11.22
C ASP A 265 5.79 -22.96 -9.72
N LEU A 266 4.82 -22.18 -9.22
CA LEU A 266 4.69 -21.89 -7.80
C LEU A 266 4.53 -23.18 -6.98
N THR A 267 3.67 -24.10 -7.42
CA THR A 267 3.44 -25.38 -6.76
C THR A 267 4.71 -26.23 -6.71
N ARG A 268 5.44 -26.29 -7.81
CA ARG A 268 6.74 -27.00 -7.88
C ARG A 268 7.75 -26.40 -6.91
N GLU A 269 7.87 -25.07 -6.90
CA GLU A 269 8.84 -24.37 -6.07
C GLU A 269 8.51 -24.42 -4.56
N MET A 270 7.23 -24.45 -4.19
CA MET A 270 6.80 -24.74 -2.81
C MET A 270 7.22 -26.13 -2.34
N SER A 271 7.17 -27.11 -3.25
CA SER A 271 7.46 -28.52 -2.95
C SER A 271 8.95 -28.86 -2.96
N ALA A 272 9.79 -28.05 -3.60
CA ALA A 272 11.20 -28.32 -3.84
C ALA A 272 12.05 -28.51 -2.56
N ARG A 273 11.54 -28.14 -1.36
CA ARG A 273 12.22 -28.31 -0.06
C ARG A 273 11.97 -29.67 0.59
N ILE A 274 11.05 -30.47 0.09
CA ILE A 274 10.69 -31.75 0.71
C ILE A 274 11.73 -32.85 0.36
N LEU A 275 12.59 -32.59 -0.62
CA LEU A 275 13.52 -33.57 -1.22
C LEU A 275 15.01 -33.23 -1.03
N GLY A 276 15.36 -32.21 -0.22
CA GLY A 276 16.76 -31.77 -0.01
C GLY A 276 17.17 -31.75 1.48
#